data_90cfbe03e6cbac71cf564813a90f9d38
#
_entry.id   90cfbe03e6cbac71cf564813a90f9d38
#
_cell.length_a   1.000
_cell.length_b   1.000
_cell.length_c   1.000
_cell.angle_alpha   90.00
_cell.angle_beta   90.00
_cell.angle_gamma   90.00
#
_symmetry.space_group_name_H-M   'P 1'
#
loop_
_entity.id
_entity.type
_entity.pdbx_description
1 polymer ?
#
loop_
_entity_poly.entity_id
_entity_poly.type
_entity_poly.pdbx_seq_one_letter_code
_entity_poly.pdbx_strand_id
1 'polypeptide(L)'
;QPDQPNPGNQPNPGQQRQINLQQMANQFMSGLQRHFDMLAFNLAARERVNEQAYNERSAQPALMPVAQLHQNFEQRQAHARDLMLRQVLNDSLNLSVNAMNNAHLFLSLIKVRREQGEITAENQKTAQEAQQACLKVPFDQKFDRLEKEFGIVCEFEDTITNSGICLQALAQHQGYPKKEQLDESGQLVLDLVIAKDELMPNQTLQRNNYEVRPKSFGEGEKIHFSDNDLQAVLLTIGIFAHQLFASTAQYAQQGSGGGGNA
;
A
#
# COMPACT_ATOMS: atom_id res chain seq x y z
N GLN A 1 -29.30 -25.48 -30.21
CA GLN A 1 -29.92 -25.07 -28.93
C GLN A 1 -28.80 -24.40 -28.13
N PRO A 2 -28.95 -23.16 -27.68
CA PRO A 2 -27.94 -22.51 -26.82
C PRO A 2 -28.08 -23.08 -25.41
N ASP A 3 -26.93 -23.40 -24.80
CA ASP A 3 -26.78 -23.87 -23.44
C ASP A 3 -27.45 -22.95 -22.43
N GLN A 4 -28.37 -23.48 -21.66
CA GLN A 4 -28.99 -22.77 -20.53
C GLN A 4 -27.93 -22.70 -19.40
N PRO A 5 -27.73 -21.53 -18.75
CA PRO A 5 -26.87 -21.42 -17.61
C PRO A 5 -27.42 -22.22 -16.43
N ASN A 6 -26.56 -23.05 -15.85
CA ASN A 6 -26.86 -23.91 -14.70
C ASN A 6 -27.27 -23.05 -13.47
N PRO A 7 -28.50 -23.19 -12.90
CA PRO A 7 -28.96 -22.36 -11.80
C PRO A 7 -28.40 -22.71 -10.41
N GLY A 8 -27.36 -23.56 -10.35
CA GLY A 8 -26.81 -24.13 -9.10
C GLY A 8 -25.82 -23.30 -8.31
N ASN A 9 -25.41 -22.10 -8.74
CA ASN A 9 -24.33 -21.33 -8.10
C ASN A 9 -24.77 -19.93 -7.61
N GLN A 10 -26.01 -19.79 -7.11
CA GLN A 10 -26.32 -18.60 -6.34
C GLN A 10 -25.76 -18.77 -4.92
N PRO A 11 -24.91 -17.82 -4.45
CA PRO A 11 -24.40 -17.87 -3.07
C PRO A 11 -25.60 -17.78 -2.12
N ASN A 12 -25.69 -18.74 -1.23
CA ASN A 12 -26.73 -18.84 -0.20
C ASN A 12 -26.76 -17.53 0.61
N PRO A 13 -27.87 -16.76 0.64
CA PRO A 13 -27.92 -15.45 1.30
C PRO A 13 -27.73 -15.49 2.83
N GLY A 14 -27.57 -16.70 3.41
CA GLY A 14 -27.30 -16.92 4.83
C GLY A 14 -25.86 -17.28 5.19
N GLN A 15 -24.96 -17.44 4.23
CA GLN A 15 -23.53 -17.60 4.56
C GLN A 15 -22.95 -16.22 4.92
N GLN A 16 -22.96 -15.89 6.21
CA GLN A 16 -22.15 -14.83 6.77
C GLN A 16 -20.71 -15.05 6.30
N ARG A 17 -20.17 -14.14 5.46
CA ARG A 17 -18.76 -14.16 5.08
C ARG A 17 -17.95 -14.02 6.37
N GLN A 18 -17.42 -15.12 6.87
CA GLN A 18 -16.47 -15.08 7.97
C GLN A 18 -15.27 -14.25 7.48
N ILE A 19 -15.05 -13.14 8.12
CA ILE A 19 -13.86 -12.30 7.86
C ILE A 19 -12.65 -13.11 8.33
N ASN A 20 -11.83 -13.53 7.38
CA ASN A 20 -10.65 -14.36 7.63
C ASN A 20 -9.40 -13.50 7.42
N LEU A 21 -8.65 -13.27 8.50
CA LEU A 21 -7.43 -12.45 8.48
C LEU A 21 -6.39 -13.00 7.50
N GLN A 22 -6.25 -14.33 7.40
CA GLN A 22 -5.35 -14.97 6.44
C GLN A 22 -5.75 -14.68 5.00
N GLN A 23 -7.05 -14.69 4.70
CA GLN A 23 -7.55 -14.35 3.37
C GLN A 23 -7.27 -12.87 3.04
N MET A 24 -7.43 -11.97 4.02
CA MET A 24 -7.12 -10.55 3.85
C MET A 24 -5.62 -10.34 3.59
N ALA A 25 -4.75 -10.99 4.36
CA ALA A 25 -3.32 -10.95 4.14
C ALA A 25 -2.92 -11.50 2.75
N ASN A 26 -3.48 -12.62 2.32
CA ASN A 26 -3.24 -13.20 1.01
C ASN A 26 -3.72 -12.29 -0.14
N GLN A 27 -4.88 -11.65 0.01
CA GLN A 27 -5.38 -10.68 -0.99
C GLN A 27 -4.47 -9.46 -1.09
N PHE A 28 -3.98 -8.96 0.05
CA PHE A 28 -3.02 -7.87 0.08
C PHE A 28 -1.73 -8.26 -0.64
N MET A 29 -1.13 -9.41 -0.29
CA MET A 29 0.12 -9.87 -0.90
C MET A 29 -0.04 -10.11 -2.41
N SER A 30 -1.18 -10.63 -2.86
CA SER A 30 -1.50 -10.77 -4.29
C SER A 30 -1.63 -9.42 -5.00
N GLY A 31 -2.18 -8.41 -4.31
CA GLY A 31 -2.22 -7.03 -4.81
C GLY A 31 -0.82 -6.46 -4.95
N LEU A 32 0.00 -6.58 -3.91
CA LEU A 32 1.38 -6.10 -3.89
C LEU A 32 2.22 -6.77 -5.00
N GLN A 33 2.09 -8.09 -5.19
CA GLN A 33 2.79 -8.83 -6.25
C GLN A 33 2.48 -8.25 -7.63
N ARG A 34 1.22 -7.91 -7.92
CA ARG A 34 0.85 -7.27 -9.20
C ARG A 34 1.56 -5.95 -9.43
N HIS A 35 1.78 -5.17 -8.37
CA HIS A 35 2.53 -3.90 -8.47
C HIS A 35 4.02 -4.15 -8.69
N PHE A 36 4.61 -5.17 -8.08
CA PHE A 36 5.98 -5.61 -8.38
C PHE A 36 6.11 -6.05 -9.84
N ASP A 37 5.19 -6.88 -10.33
CA ASP A 37 5.20 -7.37 -11.71
C ASP A 37 5.05 -6.21 -12.70
N MET A 38 4.13 -5.27 -12.43
CA MET A 38 3.96 -4.06 -13.23
C MET A 38 5.23 -3.21 -13.26
N LEU A 39 5.86 -2.97 -12.10
CA LEU A 39 7.10 -2.21 -12.00
C LEU A 39 8.21 -2.90 -12.79
N ALA A 40 8.45 -4.20 -12.56
CA ALA A 40 9.48 -4.96 -13.27
C ALA A 40 9.28 -4.94 -14.79
N PHE A 41 8.03 -5.10 -15.24
CA PHE A 41 7.69 -5.04 -16.66
C PHE A 41 7.97 -3.66 -17.26
N ASN A 42 7.60 -2.58 -16.57
CA ASN A 42 7.85 -1.22 -17.04
C ASN A 42 9.35 -0.88 -17.06
N LEU A 43 10.13 -1.32 -16.06
CA LEU A 43 11.57 -1.14 -16.06
C LEU A 43 12.24 -1.86 -17.21
N ALA A 44 11.89 -3.13 -17.44
CA ALA A 44 12.43 -3.92 -18.56
C ALA A 44 12.01 -3.35 -19.93
N ALA A 45 10.78 -2.86 -20.06
CA ALA A 45 10.30 -2.21 -21.28
C ALA A 45 11.07 -0.93 -21.57
N ARG A 46 11.33 -0.10 -20.56
CA ARG A 46 12.06 1.16 -20.69
C ARG A 46 13.47 0.99 -21.23
N GLU A 47 14.18 -0.07 -20.83
CA GLU A 47 15.52 -0.38 -21.33
C GLU A 47 15.56 -0.66 -22.83
N ARG A 48 14.43 -1.07 -23.42
CA ARG A 48 14.29 -1.46 -24.82
C ARG A 48 13.66 -0.40 -25.71
N VAL A 49 13.10 0.65 -25.12
CA VAL A 49 12.45 1.73 -25.86
C VAL A 49 13.50 2.68 -26.42
N ASN A 50 13.48 2.88 -27.73
CA ASN A 50 14.21 3.94 -28.41
C ASN A 50 13.25 4.92 -29.08
N GLU A 51 13.78 6.03 -29.61
CA GLU A 51 12.98 7.09 -30.22
C GLU A 51 12.15 6.61 -31.42
N GLN A 52 12.68 5.71 -32.23
CA GLN A 52 11.98 5.13 -33.39
C GLN A 52 10.76 4.32 -32.89
N ALA A 53 10.96 3.38 -31.97
CA ALA A 53 9.89 2.57 -31.42
C ALA A 53 8.82 3.42 -30.72
N TYR A 54 9.25 4.50 -30.06
CA TYR A 54 8.35 5.48 -29.48
C TYR A 54 7.51 6.18 -30.55
N ASN A 55 8.12 6.70 -31.61
CA ASN A 55 7.44 7.44 -32.69
C ASN A 55 6.44 6.56 -33.46
N GLU A 56 6.77 5.28 -33.68
CA GLU A 56 5.85 4.31 -34.29
C GLU A 56 4.59 4.07 -33.45
N ARG A 57 4.70 4.15 -32.13
CA ARG A 57 3.57 3.93 -31.18
C ARG A 57 2.83 5.20 -30.84
N SER A 58 3.51 6.34 -30.87
CA SER A 58 2.96 7.65 -30.52
C SER A 58 2.31 8.39 -31.69
N ALA A 59 2.15 7.74 -32.86
CA ALA A 59 1.38 8.26 -34.00
C ALA A 59 -0.07 8.51 -33.56
N GLN A 60 -0.30 9.67 -32.95
CA GLN A 60 -1.58 10.07 -32.39
C GLN A 60 -2.51 10.56 -33.49
N PRO A 61 -3.82 10.31 -33.35
CA PRO A 61 -4.79 10.94 -34.24
C PRO A 61 -4.61 12.46 -34.23
N ALA A 62 -4.68 13.07 -35.41
CA ALA A 62 -4.49 14.51 -35.63
C ALA A 62 -5.47 15.42 -34.87
N LEU A 63 -6.35 14.84 -34.04
CA LEU A 63 -7.32 15.55 -33.21
C LEU A 63 -6.77 16.06 -31.88
N MET A 64 -5.60 15.62 -31.45
CA MET A 64 -4.98 16.08 -30.19
C MET A 64 -4.12 17.32 -30.48
N PRO A 65 -4.28 18.42 -29.73
CA PRO A 65 -3.38 19.54 -29.83
C PRO A 65 -1.96 19.10 -29.51
N VAL A 66 -1.00 19.52 -30.30
CA VAL A 66 0.42 19.21 -30.07
C VAL A 66 0.84 19.79 -28.74
N ALA A 67 1.12 18.94 -27.76
CA ALA A 67 1.66 19.38 -26.48
C ALA A 67 3.10 19.85 -26.66
N GLN A 68 3.36 21.13 -26.41
CA GLN A 68 4.70 21.72 -26.53
C GLN A 68 5.61 21.42 -25.32
N LEU A 69 5.12 20.70 -24.31
CA LEU A 69 5.78 20.52 -23.02
C LEU A 69 7.04 19.62 -23.07
N HIS A 70 7.11 18.71 -24.03
CA HIS A 70 8.23 17.77 -24.14
C HIS A 70 8.75 17.76 -25.58
N GLN A 71 9.80 18.50 -25.84
CA GLN A 71 10.29 18.77 -27.19
C GLN A 71 11.16 17.63 -27.74
N ASN A 72 11.83 16.83 -26.88
CA ASN A 72 12.70 15.75 -27.29
C ASN A 72 12.36 14.42 -26.59
N PHE A 73 12.96 13.32 -27.07
CA PHE A 73 12.73 11.98 -26.56
C PHE A 73 13.14 11.82 -25.10
N GLU A 74 14.25 12.41 -24.68
CA GLU A 74 14.76 12.33 -23.30
C GLU A 74 13.80 12.98 -22.31
N GLN A 75 13.23 14.13 -22.63
CA GLN A 75 12.24 14.82 -21.80
C GLN A 75 10.96 13.99 -21.67
N ARG A 76 10.52 13.31 -22.74
CA ARG A 76 9.36 12.41 -22.72
C ARG A 76 9.63 11.20 -21.86
N GLN A 77 10.83 10.64 -21.95
CA GLN A 77 11.25 9.51 -21.12
C GLN A 77 11.32 9.89 -19.64
N ALA A 78 11.88 11.05 -19.31
CA ALA A 78 11.91 11.57 -17.95
C ALA A 78 10.49 11.78 -17.38
N HIS A 79 9.59 12.35 -18.20
CA HIS A 79 8.18 12.53 -17.80
C HIS A 79 7.47 11.18 -17.57
N ALA A 80 7.68 10.21 -18.45
CA ALA A 80 7.12 8.87 -18.27
C ALA A 80 7.61 8.21 -16.98
N ARG A 81 8.89 8.43 -16.61
CA ARG A 81 9.45 7.99 -15.34
C ARG A 81 8.79 8.66 -14.14
N ASP A 82 8.60 9.98 -14.18
CA ASP A 82 7.92 10.72 -13.11
C ASP A 82 6.48 10.22 -12.92
N LEU A 83 5.77 9.89 -14.00
CA LEU A 83 4.43 9.30 -13.93
C LEU A 83 4.45 7.91 -13.30
N MET A 84 5.41 7.05 -13.68
CA MET A 84 5.58 5.73 -13.07
C MET A 84 5.88 5.84 -11.56
N LEU A 85 6.75 6.74 -11.16
CA LEU A 85 7.04 7.01 -9.76
C LEU A 85 5.78 7.40 -8.97
N ARG A 86 4.99 8.34 -9.50
CA ARG A 86 3.71 8.75 -8.89
C ARG A 86 2.75 7.57 -8.77
N GLN A 87 2.69 6.72 -9.81
CA GLN A 87 1.84 5.54 -9.79
C GLN A 87 2.27 4.56 -8.70
N VAL A 88 3.56 4.24 -8.58
CA VAL A 88 4.08 3.35 -7.54
C VAL A 88 3.77 3.87 -6.15
N LEU A 89 4.03 5.16 -5.88
CA LEU A 89 3.71 5.77 -4.58
C LEU A 89 2.22 5.75 -4.28
N ASN A 90 1.39 6.14 -5.25
CA ASN A 90 -0.07 6.15 -5.10
C ASN A 90 -0.62 4.75 -4.81
N ASP A 91 -0.18 3.74 -5.55
CA ASP A 91 -0.63 2.37 -5.37
C ASP A 91 -0.16 1.80 -4.03
N SER A 92 1.07 2.12 -3.61
CA SER A 92 1.61 1.75 -2.30
C SER A 92 0.78 2.32 -1.15
N LEU A 93 0.41 3.60 -1.24
CA LEU A 93 -0.44 4.26 -0.24
C LEU A 93 -1.85 3.67 -0.21
N ASN A 94 -2.45 3.40 -1.38
CA ASN A 94 -3.76 2.76 -1.46
C ASN A 94 -3.76 1.36 -0.86
N LEU A 95 -2.71 0.57 -1.08
CA LEU A 95 -2.53 -0.74 -0.46
C LEU A 95 -2.42 -0.60 1.07
N SER A 96 -1.63 0.35 1.58
CA SER A 96 -1.47 0.60 3.02
C SER A 96 -2.80 1.00 3.67
N VAL A 97 -3.55 1.92 3.05
CA VAL A 97 -4.89 2.33 3.51
C VAL A 97 -5.84 1.13 3.57
N ASN A 98 -5.84 0.29 2.53
CA ASN A 98 -6.69 -0.89 2.49
C ASN A 98 -6.30 -1.91 3.57
N ALA A 99 -5.00 -2.12 3.83
CA ALA A 99 -4.51 -2.99 4.89
C ALA A 99 -4.99 -2.50 6.27
N MET A 100 -4.82 -1.20 6.57
CA MET A 100 -5.27 -0.60 7.83
C MET A 100 -6.78 -0.66 8.01
N ASN A 101 -7.56 -0.33 6.97
CA ASN A 101 -9.02 -0.40 7.04
C ASN A 101 -9.52 -1.83 7.29
N ASN A 102 -8.90 -2.81 6.67
CA ASN A 102 -9.22 -4.22 6.84
C ASN A 102 -8.81 -4.72 8.24
N ALA A 103 -7.62 -4.36 8.71
CA ALA A 103 -7.18 -4.67 10.07
C ALA A 103 -8.13 -4.06 11.12
N HIS A 104 -8.50 -2.78 10.95
CA HIS A 104 -9.42 -2.09 11.85
C HIS A 104 -10.79 -2.80 11.92
N LEU A 105 -11.36 -3.22 10.78
CA LEU A 105 -12.62 -3.96 10.76
C LEU A 105 -12.50 -5.26 11.57
N PHE A 106 -11.44 -6.04 11.32
CA PHE A 106 -11.21 -7.30 12.01
C PHE A 106 -11.03 -7.09 13.52
N LEU A 107 -10.23 -6.12 13.93
CA LEU A 107 -10.00 -5.75 15.31
C LEU A 107 -11.28 -5.30 16.01
N SER A 108 -12.11 -4.50 15.33
CA SER A 108 -13.40 -4.06 15.86
C SER A 108 -14.34 -5.24 16.10
N LEU A 109 -14.38 -6.22 15.20
CA LEU A 109 -15.17 -7.45 15.39
C LEU A 109 -14.66 -8.27 16.58
N ILE A 110 -13.35 -8.41 16.75
CA ILE A 110 -12.75 -9.11 17.90
C ILE A 110 -13.06 -8.38 19.20
N LYS A 111 -12.94 -7.05 19.22
CA LYS A 111 -13.26 -6.23 20.41
C LYS A 111 -14.71 -6.40 20.84
N VAL A 112 -15.64 -6.27 19.90
CA VAL A 112 -17.07 -6.46 20.15
C VAL A 112 -17.37 -7.87 20.66
N ARG A 113 -16.76 -8.90 20.06
CA ARG A 113 -16.89 -10.29 20.52
C ARG A 113 -16.40 -10.49 21.97
N ARG A 114 -15.32 -9.83 22.35
CA ARG A 114 -14.77 -9.89 23.72
C ARG A 114 -15.69 -9.23 24.75
N GLU A 115 -16.26 -8.08 24.39
CA GLU A 115 -17.07 -7.28 25.29
C GLU A 115 -18.50 -7.85 25.46
N GLN A 116 -19.05 -8.49 24.44
CA GLN A 116 -20.45 -8.85 24.38
C GLN A 116 -20.69 -10.37 24.19
N GLY A 117 -19.63 -11.18 24.05
CA GLY A 117 -19.70 -12.62 23.88
C GLY A 117 -19.92 -13.05 22.42
N GLU A 118 -21.13 -13.48 22.05
CA GLU A 118 -21.40 -13.94 20.69
C GLU A 118 -21.53 -12.77 19.69
N ILE A 119 -21.13 -13.03 18.42
CA ILE A 119 -21.33 -12.06 17.35
C ILE A 119 -22.80 -12.12 16.90
N THR A 120 -23.61 -11.21 17.40
CA THR A 120 -24.99 -10.98 16.95
C THR A 120 -25.03 -10.06 15.74
N ALA A 121 -26.18 -9.95 15.07
CA ALA A 121 -26.36 -9.00 13.97
C ALA A 121 -26.18 -7.53 14.44
N GLU A 122 -26.54 -7.21 15.68
CA GLU A 122 -26.35 -5.89 16.28
C GLU A 122 -24.87 -5.59 16.50
N ASN A 123 -24.09 -6.52 17.04
CA ASN A 123 -22.67 -6.42 17.27
C ASN A 123 -21.90 -6.26 15.95
N GLN A 124 -22.31 -6.96 14.91
CA GLN A 124 -21.74 -6.83 13.58
C GLN A 124 -22.02 -5.43 12.99
N LYS A 125 -23.19 -4.88 13.23
CA LYS A 125 -23.53 -3.52 12.82
C LYS A 125 -22.65 -2.50 13.53
N THR A 126 -22.43 -2.64 14.86
CA THR A 126 -21.52 -1.77 15.63
C THR A 126 -20.09 -1.79 15.07
N ALA A 127 -19.56 -2.97 14.73
CA ALA A 127 -18.23 -3.08 14.13
C ALA A 127 -18.17 -2.43 12.71
N GLN A 128 -19.24 -2.55 11.94
CA GLN A 128 -19.36 -1.89 10.63
C GLN A 128 -19.45 -0.37 10.75
N GLU A 129 -20.16 0.15 11.74
CA GLU A 129 -20.22 1.60 12.02
C GLU A 129 -18.85 2.13 12.44
N ALA A 130 -18.10 1.40 13.27
CA ALA A 130 -16.72 1.73 13.62
C ALA A 130 -15.80 1.75 12.40
N GLN A 131 -15.95 0.77 11.49
CA GLN A 131 -15.23 0.75 10.21
C GLN A 131 -15.61 1.95 9.34
N GLN A 132 -16.89 2.27 9.19
CA GLN A 132 -17.33 3.43 8.40
C GLN A 132 -16.77 4.74 8.95
N ALA A 133 -16.66 4.86 10.26
CA ALA A 133 -15.99 5.99 10.90
C ALA A 133 -14.48 6.00 10.57
N CYS A 134 -13.81 4.84 10.60
CA CYS A 134 -12.40 4.71 10.26
C CYS A 134 -12.12 5.03 8.78
N LEU A 135 -13.02 4.66 7.85
CA LEU A 135 -12.86 4.99 6.43
C LEU A 135 -12.80 6.49 6.17
N LYS A 136 -13.49 7.30 6.98
CA LYS A 136 -13.53 8.77 6.86
C LYS A 136 -12.34 9.48 7.51
N VAL A 137 -11.55 8.77 8.30
CA VAL A 137 -10.37 9.34 8.97
C VAL A 137 -9.28 9.63 7.94
N PRO A 138 -8.61 10.79 7.99
CA PRO A 138 -7.43 11.09 7.19
C PRO A 138 -6.36 10.02 7.34
N PHE A 139 -5.53 9.88 6.31
CA PHE A 139 -4.57 8.79 6.23
C PHE A 139 -3.59 8.75 7.42
N ASP A 140 -2.98 9.88 7.74
CA ASP A 140 -2.06 10.08 8.86
C ASP A 140 -2.65 9.71 10.22
N GLN A 141 -3.94 9.97 10.42
CA GLN A 141 -4.63 9.66 11.68
C GLN A 141 -5.08 8.20 11.81
N LYS A 142 -4.93 7.37 10.76
CA LYS A 142 -5.29 5.94 10.83
C LYS A 142 -4.33 5.14 11.70
N PHE A 143 -3.06 5.49 11.70
CA PHE A 143 -2.04 4.90 12.58
C PHE A 143 -2.35 5.17 14.04
N ASP A 144 -2.52 6.44 14.37
CA ASP A 144 -2.97 6.91 15.68
C ASP A 144 -4.19 6.15 16.19
N ARG A 145 -5.13 5.88 15.30
CA ARG A 145 -6.35 5.19 15.65
C ARG A 145 -6.12 3.71 15.96
N LEU A 146 -5.30 3.02 15.19
CA LEU A 146 -4.90 1.63 15.44
C LEU A 146 -4.18 1.51 16.80
N GLU A 147 -3.30 2.46 17.12
CA GLU A 147 -2.60 2.50 18.39
C GLU A 147 -3.57 2.78 19.55
N LYS A 148 -4.36 3.84 19.50
CA LYS A 148 -5.25 4.27 20.59
C LYS A 148 -6.38 3.27 20.89
N GLU A 149 -6.97 2.66 19.83
CA GLU A 149 -8.11 1.76 20.00
C GLU A 149 -7.71 0.30 20.29
N PHE A 150 -6.53 -0.13 19.82
CA PHE A 150 -6.12 -1.55 19.84
C PHE A 150 -4.69 -1.79 20.35
N GLY A 151 -3.92 -0.73 20.59
CA GLY A 151 -2.53 -0.84 21.03
C GLY A 151 -1.58 -1.37 19.94
N ILE A 152 -1.93 -1.18 18.65
CA ILE A 152 -1.12 -1.63 17.53
C ILE A 152 -0.26 -0.47 17.04
N VAL A 153 1.05 -0.57 17.25
CA VAL A 153 2.07 0.34 16.74
C VAL A 153 2.63 -0.20 15.43
N CYS A 154 2.75 0.66 14.43
CA CYS A 154 3.24 0.31 13.09
C CYS A 154 4.69 0.79 12.90
N GLU A 155 5.63 -0.11 12.59
CA GLU A 155 7.07 0.19 12.50
C GLU A 155 7.42 1.21 11.39
N PHE A 156 6.66 1.23 10.28
CA PHE A 156 6.94 2.09 9.12
C PHE A 156 5.94 3.23 8.94
N GLU A 157 5.30 3.67 10.02
CA GLU A 157 4.30 4.75 9.98
C GLU A 157 4.85 6.01 9.32
N ASP A 158 5.98 6.53 9.82
CA ASP A 158 6.61 7.75 9.30
C ASP A 158 6.98 7.59 7.82
N THR A 159 7.54 6.44 7.42
CA THR A 159 7.91 6.18 6.03
C THR A 159 6.70 6.18 5.10
N ILE A 160 5.59 5.58 5.53
CA ILE A 160 4.37 5.54 4.74
C ILE A 160 3.73 6.93 4.67
N THR A 161 3.70 7.66 5.77
CA THR A 161 3.21 9.05 5.81
C THR A 161 4.07 9.97 4.93
N ASN A 162 5.39 9.87 5.02
CA ASN A 162 6.32 10.64 4.21
C ASN A 162 6.26 10.27 2.72
N SER A 163 5.92 9.02 2.37
CA SER A 163 5.61 8.64 0.98
C SER A 163 4.40 9.39 0.43
N GLY A 164 3.40 9.68 1.27
CA GLY A 164 2.27 10.54 0.92
C GLY A 164 2.69 11.98 0.65
N ILE A 165 3.59 12.52 1.46
CA ILE A 165 4.20 13.85 1.25
C ILE A 165 4.99 13.89 -0.06
N CYS A 166 5.79 12.84 -0.34
CA CYS A 166 6.50 12.71 -1.62
C CYS A 166 5.53 12.73 -2.81
N LEU A 167 4.44 11.97 -2.74
CA LEU A 167 3.43 11.93 -3.80
C LEU A 167 2.79 13.31 -4.00
N GLN A 168 2.45 14.01 -2.92
CA GLN A 168 1.89 15.36 -2.99
C GLN A 168 2.87 16.35 -3.61
N ALA A 169 4.14 16.34 -3.21
CA ALA A 169 5.17 17.19 -3.77
C ALA A 169 5.36 16.95 -5.28
N LEU A 170 5.41 15.68 -5.71
CA LEU A 170 5.50 15.29 -7.12
C LEU A 170 4.27 15.70 -7.93
N ALA A 171 3.07 15.65 -7.34
CA ALA A 171 1.83 15.97 -8.03
C ALA A 171 1.55 17.47 -8.11
N GLN A 172 1.87 18.23 -7.07
CA GLN A 172 1.40 19.62 -6.89
C GLN A 172 2.53 20.65 -6.85
N HIS A 173 3.77 20.24 -6.53
CA HIS A 173 4.89 21.16 -6.25
C HIS A 173 6.12 20.86 -7.12
N GLN A 174 5.92 20.33 -8.32
CA GLN A 174 6.99 20.02 -9.28
C GLN A 174 8.09 19.08 -8.73
N GLY A 175 7.76 18.33 -7.67
CA GLY A 175 8.68 17.40 -7.01
C GLY A 175 9.50 18.00 -5.87
N TYR A 176 9.21 19.20 -5.41
CA TYR A 176 9.90 19.83 -4.29
C TYR A 176 9.04 19.76 -3.02
N PRO A 177 9.54 19.19 -1.91
CA PRO A 177 8.83 19.22 -0.64
C PRO A 177 8.80 20.67 -0.12
N LYS A 178 7.72 21.02 0.56
CA LYS A 178 7.61 22.31 1.24
C LYS A 178 8.33 22.28 2.57
N LYS A 179 8.79 23.44 3.04
CA LYS A 179 9.50 23.56 4.31
C LYS A 179 8.72 23.02 5.51
N GLU A 180 7.41 23.24 5.54
CA GLU A 180 6.52 22.72 6.58
C GLU A 180 6.29 21.20 6.54
N GLN A 181 6.78 20.53 5.50
CA GLN A 181 6.71 19.07 5.32
C GLN A 181 8.00 18.36 5.72
N LEU A 182 9.03 19.13 6.09
CA LEU A 182 10.31 18.62 6.55
C LEU A 182 10.29 18.47 8.07
N ASP A 183 11.07 17.53 8.59
CA ASP A 183 11.26 17.34 10.01
C ASP A 183 12.09 18.48 10.66
N GLU A 184 12.37 18.36 11.95
CA GLU A 184 13.18 19.33 12.71
C GLU A 184 14.62 19.46 12.18
N SER A 185 15.15 18.46 11.48
CA SER A 185 16.46 18.47 10.83
C SER A 185 16.43 19.10 9.43
N GLY A 186 15.26 19.50 8.94
CA GLY A 186 15.05 20.03 7.60
C GLY A 186 15.05 18.96 6.51
N GLN A 187 14.72 17.72 6.86
CA GLN A 187 14.69 16.57 5.96
C GLN A 187 13.31 15.93 5.90
N LEU A 188 12.98 15.36 4.75
CA LEU A 188 11.90 14.41 4.56
C LEU A 188 12.54 13.02 4.40
N VAL A 189 12.38 12.14 5.39
CA VAL A 189 13.10 10.86 5.47
C VAL A 189 12.15 9.70 5.24
N LEU A 190 12.55 8.74 4.40
CA LEU A 190 11.88 7.47 4.20
C LEU A 190 12.86 6.33 4.54
N ASP A 191 12.51 5.51 5.50
CA ASP A 191 13.26 4.31 5.88
C ASP A 191 12.85 3.15 4.98
N LEU A 192 13.60 2.94 3.90
CA LEU A 192 13.29 1.96 2.87
C LEU A 192 13.91 0.59 3.19
N VAL A 193 13.10 -0.45 3.09
CA VAL A 193 13.56 -1.83 3.24
C VAL A 193 14.23 -2.31 1.96
N ILE A 194 15.46 -2.82 2.10
CA ILE A 194 16.27 -3.35 1.01
C ILE A 194 16.66 -4.79 1.33
N ALA A 195 16.46 -5.70 0.40
CA ALA A 195 16.93 -7.08 0.54
C ALA A 195 18.45 -7.13 0.54
N LYS A 196 19.06 -7.87 1.48
CA LYS A 196 20.52 -8.00 1.61
C LYS A 196 21.14 -8.90 0.55
N ASP A 197 20.43 -9.93 0.14
CA ASP A 197 20.85 -10.93 -0.83
C ASP A 197 19.79 -11.12 -1.90
N GLU A 198 20.16 -11.76 -3.03
CA GLU A 198 19.18 -12.20 -4.02
C GLU A 198 18.23 -13.20 -3.35
N LEU A 199 16.99 -12.78 -3.14
CA LEU A 199 15.95 -13.66 -2.60
C LEU A 199 15.65 -14.76 -3.62
N MET A 200 15.88 -16.02 -3.22
CA MET A 200 15.45 -17.16 -4.01
C MET A 200 13.92 -17.14 -4.14
N PRO A 201 13.34 -17.52 -5.27
CA PRO A 201 11.90 -17.67 -5.41
C PRO A 201 11.34 -18.51 -4.26
N ASN A 202 10.27 -18.03 -3.62
CA ASN A 202 9.59 -18.66 -2.47
C ASN A 202 10.30 -18.59 -1.10
N GLN A 203 11.33 -17.78 -0.93
CA GLN A 203 11.85 -17.50 0.41
C GLN A 203 10.96 -16.45 1.11
N THR A 204 10.54 -16.78 2.34
CA THR A 204 9.86 -15.82 3.20
C THR A 204 10.87 -14.78 3.67
N LEU A 205 10.55 -13.50 3.50
CA LEU A 205 11.40 -12.41 3.95
C LEU A 205 11.46 -12.43 5.48
N GLN A 206 12.62 -12.78 6.04
CA GLN A 206 12.89 -12.74 7.47
C GLN A 206 13.66 -11.47 7.81
N ARG A 207 13.53 -10.98 9.06
CA ARG A 207 14.20 -9.75 9.51
C ARG A 207 15.72 -9.75 9.29
N ASN A 208 16.34 -10.92 9.20
CA ASN A 208 17.78 -11.07 8.94
C ASN A 208 18.16 -10.84 7.46
N ASN A 209 17.19 -10.91 6.55
CA ASN A 209 17.40 -10.92 5.10
C ASN A 209 17.21 -9.54 4.48
N TYR A 210 16.89 -8.53 5.27
CA TYR A 210 16.77 -7.16 4.80
C TYR A 210 17.49 -6.18 5.73
N GLU A 211 17.77 -5.01 5.21
CA GLU A 211 18.25 -3.86 5.96
C GLU A 211 17.33 -2.68 5.71
N VAL A 212 17.33 -1.72 6.62
CA VAL A 212 16.61 -0.46 6.46
C VAL A 212 17.64 0.60 6.09
N ARG A 213 17.40 1.32 4.98
CA ARG A 213 18.23 2.44 4.53
C ARG A 213 17.40 3.71 4.48
N PRO A 214 17.85 4.80 5.11
CA PRO A 214 17.18 6.07 4.99
C PRO A 214 17.39 6.65 3.59
N LYS A 215 16.31 7.15 3.00
CA LYS A 215 16.27 7.99 1.82
C LYS A 215 15.76 9.36 2.23
N SER A 216 16.57 10.41 2.11
CA SER A 216 16.20 11.74 2.57
C SER A 216 16.19 12.75 1.44
N PHE A 217 15.38 13.82 1.61
CA PHE A 217 15.26 14.95 0.71
C PHE A 217 15.24 16.23 1.53
N GLY A 218 16.17 17.13 1.27
CA GLY A 218 16.27 18.42 1.95
C GLY A 218 15.44 19.53 1.32
N GLU A 219 15.48 20.72 1.96
CA GLU A 219 14.85 21.92 1.42
C GLU A 219 15.45 22.28 0.03
N GLY A 220 14.60 22.48 -0.96
CA GLY A 220 15.03 22.79 -2.34
C GLY A 220 15.60 21.60 -3.13
N GLU A 221 15.62 20.41 -2.54
CA GLU A 221 16.00 19.19 -3.22
C GLU A 221 14.79 18.56 -3.92
N LYS A 222 14.96 18.19 -5.20
CA LYS A 222 13.89 17.53 -5.95
C LYS A 222 13.80 16.06 -5.55
N ILE A 223 12.61 15.61 -5.18
CA ILE A 223 12.32 14.20 -4.91
C ILE A 223 12.62 13.34 -6.14
N HIS A 224 13.49 12.38 -5.96
CA HIS A 224 13.85 11.40 -6.98
C HIS A 224 14.06 10.02 -6.37
N PHE A 225 13.65 8.98 -7.08
CA PHE A 225 13.84 7.59 -6.69
C PHE A 225 14.57 6.85 -7.81
N SER A 226 15.58 6.08 -7.48
CA SER A 226 16.18 5.11 -8.40
C SER A 226 15.21 3.95 -8.65
N ASP A 227 15.54 3.08 -9.57
CA ASP A 227 14.72 1.88 -9.84
C ASP A 227 14.72 0.94 -8.62
N ASN A 228 15.85 0.84 -7.94
CA ASN A 228 15.96 0.08 -6.69
C ASN A 228 15.16 0.71 -5.55
N ASP A 229 15.13 2.04 -5.47
CA ASP A 229 14.29 2.73 -4.47
C ASP A 229 12.80 2.44 -4.70
N LEU A 230 12.34 2.36 -5.95
CA LEU A 230 10.94 2.01 -6.27
C LEU A 230 10.59 0.58 -5.83
N GLN A 231 11.51 -0.37 -6.03
CA GLN A 231 11.35 -1.73 -5.52
C GLN A 231 11.36 -1.75 -3.98
N ALA A 232 12.24 -0.97 -3.37
CA ALA A 232 12.33 -0.84 -1.92
C ALA A 232 11.06 -0.24 -1.30
N VAL A 233 10.42 0.74 -1.94
CA VAL A 233 9.10 1.26 -1.51
C VAL A 233 8.06 0.13 -1.44
N LEU A 234 7.91 -0.66 -2.51
CA LEU A 234 6.97 -1.78 -2.51
C LEU A 234 7.31 -2.83 -1.45
N LEU A 235 8.61 -3.12 -1.26
CA LEU A 235 9.06 -4.06 -0.23
C LEU A 235 8.74 -3.55 1.17
N THR A 236 8.95 -2.27 1.44
CA THR A 236 8.61 -1.62 2.72
C THR A 236 7.12 -1.76 3.03
N ILE A 237 6.26 -1.54 2.03
CA ILE A 237 4.81 -1.75 2.16
C ILE A 237 4.47 -3.22 2.46
N GLY A 238 5.19 -4.16 1.84
CA GLY A 238 5.02 -5.59 2.13
C GLY A 238 5.34 -5.95 3.57
N ILE A 239 6.47 -5.44 4.10
CA ILE A 239 6.88 -5.66 5.50
C ILE A 239 5.90 -5.00 6.47
N PHE A 240 5.53 -3.73 6.21
CA PHE A 240 4.51 -3.04 7.01
C PHE A 240 3.22 -3.86 7.12
N ALA A 241 2.66 -4.32 6.01
CA ALA A 241 1.43 -5.08 6.04
C ALA A 241 1.57 -6.44 6.72
N HIS A 242 2.71 -7.11 6.53
CA HIS A 242 3.00 -8.35 7.24
C HIS A 242 3.00 -8.14 8.75
N GLN A 243 3.64 -7.10 9.24
CA GLN A 243 3.68 -6.76 10.68
C GLN A 243 2.29 -6.36 11.19
N LEU A 244 1.54 -5.54 10.45
CA LEU A 244 0.19 -5.14 10.80
C LEU A 244 -0.73 -6.37 10.96
N PHE A 245 -0.70 -7.31 10.01
CA PHE A 245 -1.52 -8.51 10.10
C PHE A 245 -1.05 -9.47 11.20
N ALA A 246 0.26 -9.56 11.46
CA ALA A 246 0.80 -10.34 12.58
C ALA A 246 0.35 -9.76 13.93
N SER A 247 0.45 -8.44 14.14
CA SER A 247 -0.02 -7.76 15.34
C SER A 247 -1.55 -7.89 15.52
N THR A 248 -2.30 -7.84 14.42
CA THR A 248 -3.75 -8.07 14.41
C THR A 248 -4.09 -9.50 14.85
N ALA A 249 -3.32 -10.51 14.38
CA ALA A 249 -3.49 -11.90 14.81
C ALA A 249 -3.15 -12.09 16.30
N GLN A 250 -2.07 -11.47 16.75
CA GLN A 250 -1.67 -11.50 18.17
C GLN A 250 -2.75 -10.86 19.07
N TYR A 251 -3.29 -9.71 18.68
CA TYR A 251 -4.41 -9.10 19.37
C TYR A 251 -5.59 -10.07 19.47
N ALA A 252 -5.95 -10.79 18.41
CA ALA A 252 -7.04 -11.76 18.42
C ALA A 252 -6.79 -12.93 19.40
N GLN A 253 -5.55 -13.40 19.54
CA GLN A 253 -5.18 -14.51 20.41
C GLN A 253 -5.19 -14.13 21.91
N GLN A 254 -4.79 -12.92 22.27
CA GLN A 254 -4.74 -12.44 23.65
C GLN A 254 -6.09 -12.47 24.37
N GLY A 255 -7.20 -12.48 23.64
CA GLY A 255 -8.55 -12.59 24.20
C GLY A 255 -9.10 -14.00 24.36
N SER A 256 -8.41 -15.02 23.79
CA SER A 256 -8.86 -16.42 23.86
C SER A 256 -8.34 -17.15 25.10
N GLY A 257 -7.34 -16.58 25.80
CA GLY A 257 -6.65 -17.23 26.92
C GLY A 257 -7.27 -17.02 28.31
N GLY A 258 -8.36 -16.28 28.45
CA GLY A 258 -8.97 -15.92 29.74
C GLY A 258 -10.09 -16.84 30.27
N GLY A 259 -10.35 -17.97 29.62
CA GLY A 259 -11.49 -18.85 29.94
C GLY A 259 -11.13 -20.27 30.39
N GLY A 260 -10.08 -20.46 31.18
CA GLY A 260 -9.72 -21.79 31.62
C GLY A 260 -8.88 -21.81 32.90
N ASN A 261 -9.49 -21.44 34.03
CA ASN A 261 -9.16 -21.91 35.39
C ASN A 261 -10.04 -21.16 36.40
N ALA A 262 -11.18 -21.73 36.68
CA ALA A 262 -11.91 -21.55 37.95
C ALA A 262 -12.66 -22.87 38.25
#